data_821c4034de471ff02898b06e3586a129
#
_entry.id   821c4034de471ff02898b06e3586a129
#
_cell.length_a   1.000
_cell.length_b   1.000
_cell.length_c   1.000
_cell.angle_alpha   90.00
_cell.angle_beta   90.00
_cell.angle_gamma   90.00
#
_symmetry.space_group_name_H-M   'P 1'
#
loop_
_entity.id
_entity.type
_entity.pdbx_description
1 polymer ?
#
loop_
_entity_poly.entity_id
_entity_poly.type
_entity_poly.pdbx_seq_one_letter_code
_entity_poly.pdbx_strand_id
1 'polypeptide(L)'
;MSDSGEIKGMLFFGFGFCAAHVAPLLAAEGFALTATCRTAEKARQLQADGITPLLLDGQPLSGDALAGIDHILLSAAPDETGDPALPLLKEALTSCAAQMRWLGYLSTTGVYGDHQGAWVDEDTPAQKIGARGQRRVDAENAWGALADALNLPMHYFRLAGIYGPGRNQLASLKRGTARRIEKPGQVFSRIHVADIAQILRASMARPHAGRAYNLCDDEAAPPQDVVTYAAQLMGMTPPPVIKFEAADLSPMAQSFYADNKRLKNDRIKQELGVQLAYPNYRDGLKALYEAEAF
;
A
#
# COMPACT_ATOMS: atom_id res chain seq x y z
N MET A 1 -16.84 33.26 8.18
CA MET A 1 -15.48 33.46 7.67
C MET A 1 -15.34 32.47 6.54
N SER A 2 -15.38 32.97 5.30
CA SER A 2 -15.29 32.14 4.08
C SER A 2 -13.92 31.48 4.07
N ASP A 3 -13.91 30.17 4.15
CA ASP A 3 -12.75 29.33 3.84
C ASP A 3 -12.41 29.63 2.36
N SER A 4 -11.38 30.46 2.17
CA SER A 4 -10.82 30.69 0.84
C SER A 4 -10.25 29.34 0.40
N GLY A 5 -10.97 28.67 -0.49
CA GLY A 5 -10.66 27.32 -0.95
C GLY A 5 -9.25 27.23 -1.54
N GLU A 6 -8.28 27.02 -0.67
CA GLU A 6 -6.91 26.71 -1.04
C GLU A 6 -6.93 25.35 -1.74
N ILE A 7 -6.64 25.34 -3.02
CA ILE A 7 -6.63 24.11 -3.82
C ILE A 7 -5.55 23.21 -3.23
N LYS A 8 -5.95 22.05 -2.73
CA LYS A 8 -5.04 21.01 -2.22
C LYS A 8 -4.51 20.23 -3.42
N GLY A 9 -3.21 20.14 -3.58
CA GLY A 9 -2.57 19.40 -4.66
C GLY A 9 -2.01 18.06 -4.17
N MET A 10 -2.41 16.96 -4.81
CA MET A 10 -1.89 15.61 -4.54
C MET A 10 -1.02 15.13 -5.68
N LEU A 11 0.22 14.76 -5.38
CA LEU A 11 1.08 14.00 -6.30
C LEU A 11 1.09 12.52 -5.91
N PHE A 12 0.70 11.67 -6.83
CA PHE A 12 0.96 10.22 -6.76
C PHE A 12 2.30 9.93 -7.47
N PHE A 13 3.34 9.65 -6.71
CA PHE A 13 4.57 9.13 -7.29
C PHE A 13 4.44 7.61 -7.50
N GLY A 14 4.08 7.22 -8.73
CA GLY A 14 3.55 5.92 -9.09
C GLY A 14 2.02 5.86 -8.96
N PHE A 15 1.35 5.45 -10.04
CA PHE A 15 -0.11 5.34 -10.08
C PHE A 15 -0.52 3.88 -10.30
N GLY A 16 -0.46 3.12 -9.21
CA GLY A 16 -0.82 1.71 -9.14
C GLY A 16 -2.17 1.46 -8.48
N PHE A 17 -2.39 0.21 -8.02
CA PHE A 17 -3.66 -0.27 -7.48
C PHE A 17 -4.18 0.58 -6.31
N CYS A 18 -3.35 0.90 -5.30
CA CYS A 18 -3.78 1.74 -4.17
C CYS A 18 -4.12 3.17 -4.62
N ALA A 19 -3.24 3.79 -5.41
CA ALA A 19 -3.46 5.15 -5.91
C ALA A 19 -4.77 5.27 -6.71
N ALA A 20 -5.07 4.30 -7.58
CA ALA A 20 -6.30 4.26 -8.36
C ALA A 20 -7.58 4.18 -7.51
N HIS A 21 -7.50 3.63 -6.29
CA HIS A 21 -8.65 3.58 -5.36
C HIS A 21 -8.73 4.81 -4.45
N VAL A 22 -7.61 5.47 -4.18
CA VAL A 22 -7.56 6.71 -3.39
C VAL A 22 -7.97 7.93 -4.22
N ALA A 23 -7.52 7.99 -5.46
CA ALA A 23 -7.67 9.17 -6.33
C ALA A 23 -9.14 9.66 -6.47
N PRO A 24 -10.15 8.79 -6.74
CA PRO A 24 -11.53 9.26 -6.85
C PRO A 24 -12.07 9.90 -5.57
N LEU A 25 -11.62 9.41 -4.39
CA LEU A 25 -12.05 9.96 -3.10
C LEU A 25 -11.47 11.34 -2.88
N LEU A 26 -10.18 11.52 -3.20
CA LEU A 26 -9.52 12.83 -3.08
C LEU A 26 -10.04 13.84 -4.10
N ALA A 27 -10.34 13.40 -5.34
CA ALA A 27 -10.99 14.25 -6.34
C ALA A 27 -12.35 14.77 -5.83
N ALA A 28 -13.16 13.91 -5.22
CA ALA A 28 -14.43 14.29 -4.62
C ALA A 28 -14.28 15.28 -3.44
N GLU A 29 -13.12 15.32 -2.80
CA GLU A 29 -12.75 16.27 -1.74
C GLU A 29 -12.10 17.55 -2.27
N GLY A 30 -12.03 17.72 -3.59
CA GLY A 30 -11.51 18.93 -4.23
C GLY A 30 -10.00 18.98 -4.42
N PHE A 31 -9.29 17.84 -4.28
CA PHE A 31 -7.87 17.79 -4.60
C PHE A 31 -7.62 17.89 -6.11
N ALA A 32 -6.66 18.73 -6.51
CA ALA A 32 -6.06 18.66 -7.83
C ALA A 32 -5.09 17.48 -7.88
N LEU A 33 -5.33 16.52 -8.77
CA LEU A 33 -4.57 15.27 -8.81
C LEU A 33 -3.51 15.30 -9.90
N THR A 34 -2.27 14.98 -9.53
CA THR A 34 -1.13 14.77 -10.44
C THR A 34 -0.57 13.37 -10.20
N ALA A 35 -0.16 12.68 -11.26
CA ALA A 35 0.48 11.36 -11.13
C ALA A 35 1.68 11.21 -12.06
N THR A 36 2.77 10.63 -11.54
CA THR A 36 3.93 10.33 -12.37
C THR A 36 3.66 9.15 -13.30
N CYS A 37 4.17 9.24 -14.52
CA CYS A 37 4.15 8.17 -15.50
C CYS A 37 5.45 8.12 -16.29
N ARG A 38 5.73 7.00 -16.98
CA ARG A 38 6.95 6.78 -17.76
C ARG A 38 6.70 6.64 -19.27
N THR A 39 5.44 6.63 -19.69
CA THR A 39 5.06 6.46 -21.09
C THR A 39 3.96 7.44 -21.50
N ALA A 40 3.98 7.87 -22.75
CA ALA A 40 2.95 8.73 -23.30
C ALA A 40 1.55 8.06 -23.32
N GLU A 41 1.51 6.73 -23.43
CA GLU A 41 0.24 5.98 -23.34
C GLU A 41 -0.39 6.12 -21.96
N LYS A 42 0.43 5.89 -20.89
CA LYS A 42 -0.05 6.06 -19.51
C LYS A 42 -0.44 7.52 -19.22
N ALA A 43 0.28 8.49 -19.78
CA ALA A 43 -0.08 9.90 -19.67
C ALA A 43 -1.48 10.19 -20.23
N ARG A 44 -1.79 9.67 -21.43
CA ARG A 44 -3.13 9.83 -22.05
C ARG A 44 -4.23 9.17 -21.21
N GLN A 45 -3.95 8.00 -20.62
CA GLN A 45 -4.90 7.35 -19.73
C GLN A 45 -5.19 8.17 -18.47
N LEU A 46 -4.15 8.69 -17.82
CA LEU A 46 -4.31 9.57 -16.65
C LEU A 46 -5.14 10.81 -16.98
N GLN A 47 -4.87 11.44 -18.13
CA GLN A 47 -5.66 12.60 -18.60
C GLN A 47 -7.13 12.26 -18.81
N ALA A 48 -7.43 11.09 -19.39
CA ALA A 48 -8.79 10.63 -19.56
C ALA A 48 -9.52 10.41 -18.23
N ASP A 49 -8.76 10.02 -17.18
CA ASP A 49 -9.26 9.83 -15.80
C ASP A 49 -9.30 11.16 -15.01
N GLY A 50 -9.01 12.33 -15.64
CA GLY A 50 -9.03 13.64 -14.97
C GLY A 50 -7.80 13.90 -14.08
N ILE A 51 -6.70 13.16 -14.28
CA ILE A 51 -5.46 13.28 -13.50
C ILE A 51 -4.38 13.92 -14.38
N THR A 52 -3.73 14.95 -13.89
CA THR A 52 -2.61 15.60 -14.60
C THR A 52 -1.40 14.66 -14.65
N PRO A 53 -0.92 14.27 -15.84
CA PRO A 53 0.24 13.41 -15.93
C PRO A 53 1.53 14.20 -15.76
N LEU A 54 2.47 13.67 -14.98
CA LEU A 54 3.84 14.13 -14.87
C LEU A 54 4.75 13.05 -15.50
N LEU A 55 5.18 13.29 -16.73
CA LEU A 55 6.02 12.35 -17.45
C LEU A 55 7.46 12.42 -16.93
N LEU A 56 7.97 11.30 -16.44
CA LEU A 56 9.35 11.18 -15.96
C LEU A 56 10.28 10.84 -17.12
N ASP A 57 11.35 11.60 -17.27
CA ASP A 57 12.44 11.37 -18.24
C ASP A 57 13.72 10.80 -17.59
N GLY A 58 13.65 10.50 -16.28
CA GLY A 58 14.76 10.01 -15.48
C GLY A 58 15.64 11.08 -14.87
N GLN A 59 15.32 12.37 -15.10
CA GLN A 59 16.02 13.48 -14.47
C GLN A 59 15.33 13.91 -13.15
N PRO A 60 16.08 14.50 -12.20
CA PRO A 60 15.50 15.10 -11.01
C PRO A 60 14.43 16.15 -11.37
N LEU A 61 13.34 16.16 -10.61
CA LEU A 61 12.28 17.15 -10.76
C LEU A 61 12.73 18.50 -10.17
N SER A 62 12.38 19.58 -10.86
CA SER A 62 12.56 20.94 -10.33
C SER A 62 11.45 21.28 -9.31
N GLY A 63 11.65 22.33 -8.53
CA GLY A 63 10.62 22.84 -7.62
C GLY A 63 9.33 23.22 -8.34
N ASP A 64 9.41 23.72 -9.57
CA ASP A 64 8.23 24.08 -10.38
C ASP A 64 7.36 22.88 -10.71
N ALA A 65 7.92 21.68 -10.79
CA ALA A 65 7.15 20.45 -10.98
C ALA A 65 6.23 20.12 -9.80
N LEU A 66 6.52 20.68 -8.61
CA LEU A 66 5.70 20.56 -7.40
C LEU A 66 4.86 21.82 -7.12
N ALA A 67 4.77 22.78 -8.05
CA ALA A 67 3.95 23.96 -7.85
C ALA A 67 2.48 23.59 -7.60
N GLY A 68 1.90 24.08 -6.50
CA GLY A 68 0.53 23.77 -6.09
C GLY A 68 0.32 22.37 -5.51
N ILE A 69 1.39 21.59 -5.29
CA ILE A 69 1.34 20.26 -4.65
C ILE A 69 1.78 20.42 -3.19
N ASP A 70 0.93 20.00 -2.28
CA ASP A 70 1.18 20.03 -0.83
C ASP A 70 1.04 18.64 -0.17
N HIS A 71 0.60 17.64 -0.95
CA HIS A 71 0.49 16.24 -0.54
C HIS A 71 1.19 15.32 -1.54
N ILE A 72 1.93 14.34 -1.07
CA ILE A 72 2.62 13.36 -1.93
C ILE A 72 2.38 11.95 -1.39
N LEU A 73 1.93 11.04 -2.25
CA LEU A 73 1.88 9.61 -1.98
C LEU A 73 2.94 8.88 -2.79
N LEU A 74 3.93 8.31 -2.10
CA LEU A 74 5.02 7.53 -2.66
C LEU A 74 4.60 6.06 -2.72
N SER A 75 4.32 5.53 -3.92
CA SER A 75 3.84 4.16 -4.10
C SER A 75 4.73 3.28 -5.01
N ALA A 76 5.79 3.85 -5.56
CA ALA A 76 6.78 3.09 -6.30
C ALA A 76 7.56 2.15 -5.36
N ALA A 77 7.84 0.93 -5.84
CA ALA A 77 8.60 -0.03 -5.06
C ALA A 77 10.11 0.21 -5.23
N PRO A 78 10.91 0.15 -4.14
CA PRO A 78 12.36 0.16 -4.27
C PRO A 78 12.87 -1.09 -4.97
N ASP A 79 13.92 -0.93 -5.74
CA ASP A 79 14.66 -1.99 -6.40
C ASP A 79 16.07 -2.15 -5.84
N GLU A 80 16.98 -2.76 -6.60
CA GLU A 80 18.37 -3.00 -6.18
C GLU A 80 19.20 -1.71 -6.10
N THR A 81 18.76 -0.65 -6.76
CA THR A 81 19.41 0.66 -6.77
C THR A 81 18.89 1.60 -5.68
N GLY A 82 17.81 1.21 -4.99
CA GLY A 82 17.17 1.98 -3.93
C GLY A 82 15.75 2.41 -4.25
N ASP A 83 15.27 3.45 -3.58
CA ASP A 83 13.95 4.01 -3.83
C ASP A 83 13.98 4.91 -5.07
N PRO A 84 13.15 4.66 -6.11
CA PRO A 84 13.21 5.40 -7.36
C PRO A 84 12.65 6.82 -7.25
N ALA A 85 11.88 7.12 -6.23
CA ALA A 85 11.31 8.47 -6.04
C ALA A 85 12.30 9.43 -5.38
N LEU A 86 13.14 8.92 -4.48
CA LEU A 86 14.03 9.72 -3.67
C LEU A 86 14.99 10.59 -4.51
N PRO A 87 15.77 10.03 -5.46
CA PRO A 87 16.67 10.83 -6.29
C PRO A 87 15.94 11.85 -7.18
N LEU A 88 14.72 11.53 -7.62
CA LEU A 88 13.94 12.40 -8.50
C LEU A 88 13.24 13.54 -7.76
N LEU A 89 12.87 13.35 -6.49
CA LEU A 89 12.12 14.34 -5.71
C LEU A 89 12.98 15.18 -4.77
N LYS A 90 14.20 14.74 -4.43
CA LYS A 90 15.02 15.37 -3.39
C LYS A 90 15.25 16.87 -3.64
N GLU A 91 15.61 17.27 -4.85
CA GLU A 91 15.89 18.67 -5.19
C GLU A 91 14.61 19.52 -5.13
N ALA A 92 13.54 19.04 -5.73
CA ALA A 92 12.23 19.70 -5.69
C ALA A 92 11.73 19.86 -4.26
N LEU A 93 11.79 18.81 -3.43
CA LEU A 93 11.39 18.88 -2.02
C LEU A 93 12.27 19.86 -1.21
N THR A 94 13.57 19.96 -1.51
CA THR A 94 14.44 20.92 -0.85
C THR A 94 14.00 22.36 -1.09
N SER A 95 13.52 22.68 -2.31
CA SER A 95 13.07 24.01 -2.66
C SER A 95 11.66 24.36 -2.17
N CYS A 96 10.82 23.36 -1.89
CA CYS A 96 9.42 23.58 -1.53
C CYS A 96 8.97 22.90 -0.22
N ALA A 97 9.92 22.53 0.65
CA ALA A 97 9.64 21.80 1.89
C ALA A 97 8.56 22.46 2.77
N ALA A 98 8.60 23.79 2.89
CA ALA A 98 7.67 24.56 3.74
C ALA A 98 6.20 24.50 3.29
N GLN A 99 5.93 24.15 2.02
CA GLN A 99 4.56 24.01 1.52
C GLN A 99 3.98 22.60 1.73
N MET A 100 4.83 21.61 2.07
CA MET A 100 4.39 20.24 2.23
C MET A 100 3.56 20.05 3.52
N ARG A 101 2.35 19.53 3.36
CA ARG A 101 1.42 19.24 4.48
C ARG A 101 1.36 17.78 4.83
N TRP A 102 1.66 16.90 3.86
CA TRP A 102 1.63 15.46 4.09
C TRP A 102 2.45 14.71 3.03
N LEU A 103 3.30 13.80 3.48
CA LEU A 103 3.99 12.82 2.66
C LEU A 103 3.68 11.42 3.19
N GLY A 104 3.17 10.54 2.34
CA GLY A 104 2.89 9.15 2.68
C GLY A 104 3.73 8.18 1.86
N TYR A 105 4.46 7.29 2.53
CA TYR A 105 5.24 6.23 1.90
C TYR A 105 4.52 4.88 2.05
N LEU A 106 4.12 4.26 0.94
CA LEU A 106 3.54 2.93 0.93
C LEU A 106 4.65 1.87 1.08
N SER A 107 4.93 1.51 2.32
CA SER A 107 5.88 0.48 2.71
C SER A 107 5.24 -0.91 2.74
N THR A 108 5.85 -1.86 3.39
CA THR A 108 5.39 -3.24 3.54
C THR A 108 5.64 -3.77 4.94
N THR A 109 4.83 -4.68 5.41
CA THR A 109 5.07 -5.41 6.65
C THR A 109 6.26 -6.39 6.57
N GLY A 110 6.84 -6.54 5.37
CA GLY A 110 8.10 -7.26 5.18
C GLY A 110 9.29 -6.63 5.91
N VAL A 111 9.19 -5.37 6.34
CA VAL A 111 10.22 -4.68 7.17
C VAL A 111 10.44 -5.34 8.53
N TYR A 112 9.44 -6.05 9.05
CA TYR A 112 9.58 -6.77 10.31
C TYR A 112 10.39 -8.07 10.19
N GLY A 113 10.39 -8.71 9.01
CA GLY A 113 10.96 -10.04 8.80
C GLY A 113 10.12 -11.16 9.44
N ASP A 114 10.77 -12.27 9.82
CA ASP A 114 10.10 -13.45 10.37
C ASP A 114 10.02 -13.39 11.91
N HIS A 115 8.81 -13.50 12.44
CA HIS A 115 8.52 -13.59 13.87
C HIS A 115 7.87 -14.92 14.28
N GLN A 116 7.98 -15.97 13.44
CA GLN A 116 7.49 -17.33 13.73
C GLN A 116 6.00 -17.38 14.13
N GLY A 117 5.20 -16.50 13.54
CA GLY A 117 3.77 -16.38 13.81
C GLY A 117 3.39 -15.55 15.04
N ALA A 118 4.36 -14.92 15.72
CA ALA A 118 4.07 -14.01 16.83
C ALA A 118 3.37 -12.72 16.34
N TRP A 119 2.72 -12.03 17.27
CA TRP A 119 2.14 -10.71 17.04
C TRP A 119 3.22 -9.65 17.02
N VAL A 120 3.15 -8.75 16.04
CA VAL A 120 4.01 -7.58 15.90
C VAL A 120 3.18 -6.31 15.75
N ASP A 121 3.71 -5.20 16.23
CA ASP A 121 3.19 -3.86 16.08
C ASP A 121 4.27 -2.96 15.44
N GLU A 122 3.99 -1.67 15.31
CA GLU A 122 4.87 -0.73 14.63
C GLU A 122 6.19 -0.46 15.38
N ASP A 123 6.24 -0.76 16.67
CA ASP A 123 7.42 -0.59 17.53
C ASP A 123 8.24 -1.89 17.66
N THR A 124 7.76 -2.98 17.07
CA THR A 124 8.44 -4.27 17.10
C THR A 124 9.72 -4.24 16.26
N PRO A 125 10.89 -4.58 16.85
CA PRO A 125 12.15 -4.63 16.13
C PRO A 125 12.12 -5.65 14.98
N ALA A 126 12.79 -5.31 13.89
CA ALA A 126 12.94 -6.20 12.76
C ALA A 126 13.79 -7.43 13.10
N GLN A 127 13.42 -8.62 12.58
CA GLN A 127 14.12 -9.89 12.77
C GLN A 127 14.21 -10.66 11.45
N LYS A 128 15.41 -11.15 11.12
CA LYS A 128 15.64 -12.03 9.94
C LYS A 128 15.01 -11.49 8.65
N ILE A 129 15.26 -10.23 8.34
CA ILE A 129 14.68 -9.57 7.16
C ILE A 129 15.29 -10.19 5.89
N GLY A 130 14.43 -10.61 4.96
CA GLY A 130 14.88 -11.00 3.62
C GLY A 130 15.26 -9.79 2.76
N ALA A 131 15.98 -10.01 1.65
CA ALA A 131 16.47 -8.93 0.78
C ALA A 131 15.39 -7.92 0.36
N ARG A 132 14.17 -8.39 0.08
CA ARG A 132 13.04 -7.52 -0.28
C ARG A 132 12.57 -6.63 0.88
N GLY A 133 12.53 -7.18 2.10
CA GLY A 133 12.23 -6.42 3.31
C GLY A 133 13.32 -5.39 3.60
N GLN A 134 14.59 -5.79 3.43
CA GLN A 134 15.74 -4.90 3.65
C GLN A 134 15.68 -3.66 2.74
N ARG A 135 15.42 -3.83 1.44
CA ARG A 135 15.24 -2.67 0.52
C ARG A 135 14.18 -1.68 1.01
N ARG A 136 13.11 -2.18 1.65
CA ARG A 136 12.08 -1.31 2.22
C ARG A 136 12.52 -0.61 3.50
N VAL A 137 13.27 -1.29 4.36
CA VAL A 137 13.90 -0.67 5.53
C VAL A 137 14.86 0.42 5.10
N ASP A 138 15.71 0.15 4.10
CA ASP A 138 16.65 1.13 3.57
C ASP A 138 15.94 2.35 2.98
N ALA A 139 14.82 2.13 2.28
CA ALA A 139 14.00 3.21 1.75
C ALA A 139 13.28 4.01 2.87
N GLU A 140 12.70 3.35 3.89
CA GLU A 140 12.12 4.05 5.06
C GLU A 140 13.19 4.93 5.74
N ASN A 141 14.40 4.41 5.95
CA ASN A 141 15.51 5.14 6.56
C ASN A 141 15.97 6.32 5.70
N ALA A 142 16.09 6.14 4.38
CA ALA A 142 16.51 7.21 3.47
C ALA A 142 15.48 8.34 3.40
N TRP A 143 14.19 8.02 3.35
CA TRP A 143 13.11 9.00 3.43
C TRP A 143 13.04 9.67 4.80
N GLY A 144 13.29 8.94 5.89
CA GLY A 144 13.38 9.49 7.25
C GLY A 144 14.48 10.52 7.37
N ALA A 145 15.69 10.19 6.90
CA ALA A 145 16.82 11.11 6.93
C ALA A 145 16.56 12.40 6.11
N LEU A 146 15.88 12.29 4.96
CA LEU A 146 15.48 13.47 4.19
C LEU A 146 14.38 14.27 4.91
N ALA A 147 13.40 13.58 5.51
CA ALA A 147 12.32 14.22 6.24
C ALA A 147 12.86 14.98 7.46
N ASP A 148 13.79 14.42 8.21
CA ASP A 148 14.43 15.08 9.34
C ASP A 148 15.22 16.33 8.89
N ALA A 149 16.00 16.21 7.79
CA ALA A 149 16.80 17.30 7.27
C ALA A 149 15.98 18.47 6.76
N LEU A 150 14.79 18.22 6.21
CA LEU A 150 13.92 19.23 5.59
C LEU A 150 12.65 19.53 6.40
N ASN A 151 12.47 18.91 7.56
CA ASN A 151 11.26 18.98 8.40
C ASN A 151 9.98 18.63 7.61
N LEU A 152 10.01 17.53 6.82
CA LEU A 152 8.88 17.09 6.03
C LEU A 152 7.90 16.27 6.88
N PRO A 153 6.58 16.42 6.70
CA PRO A 153 5.55 15.67 7.44
C PRO A 153 5.39 14.24 6.87
N MET A 154 6.40 13.39 7.07
CA MET A 154 6.51 12.04 6.52
C MET A 154 5.74 11.03 7.35
N HIS A 155 5.03 10.10 6.68
CA HIS A 155 4.29 9.00 7.28
C HIS A 155 4.61 7.70 6.55
N TYR A 156 4.68 6.58 7.29
CA TYR A 156 5.00 5.27 6.73
C TYR A 156 3.81 4.32 6.87
N PHE A 157 3.32 3.78 5.76
CA PHE A 157 2.20 2.86 5.72
C PHE A 157 2.70 1.45 5.39
N ARG A 158 2.84 0.60 6.40
CA ARG A 158 3.33 -0.78 6.28
C ARG A 158 2.19 -1.69 5.90
N LEU A 159 2.04 -1.93 4.59
CA LEU A 159 0.93 -2.67 4.00
C LEU A 159 1.08 -4.17 4.17
N ALA A 160 0.01 -4.82 4.65
CA ALA A 160 -0.19 -6.25 4.60
C ALA A 160 -0.57 -6.73 3.18
N GLY A 161 -1.04 -7.96 3.02
CA GLY A 161 -1.48 -8.48 1.74
C GLY A 161 -2.70 -7.73 1.20
N ILE A 162 -2.50 -6.92 0.16
CA ILE A 162 -3.55 -6.07 -0.41
C ILE A 162 -4.50 -6.90 -1.27
N TYR A 163 -5.81 -6.75 -1.05
CA TYR A 163 -6.84 -7.31 -1.92
C TYR A 163 -7.96 -6.28 -2.18
N GLY A 164 -8.80 -6.57 -3.19
CA GLY A 164 -9.92 -5.73 -3.58
C GLY A 164 -10.46 -6.09 -4.97
N PRO A 165 -11.19 -5.20 -5.65
CA PRO A 165 -11.75 -5.45 -6.97
C PRO A 165 -10.69 -5.94 -7.97
N GLY A 166 -10.97 -7.06 -8.66
CA GLY A 166 -10.05 -7.69 -9.63
C GLY A 166 -8.77 -8.31 -9.07
N ARG A 167 -8.43 -8.05 -7.81
CA ARG A 167 -7.23 -8.54 -7.11
C ARG A 167 -7.61 -9.28 -5.82
N ASN A 168 -8.16 -10.48 -5.95
CA ASN A 168 -8.65 -11.28 -4.83
C ASN A 168 -8.70 -12.77 -5.19
N GLN A 169 -9.08 -13.62 -4.23
CA GLN A 169 -9.14 -15.07 -4.44
C GLN A 169 -10.32 -15.49 -5.33
N LEU A 170 -11.43 -14.74 -5.37
CA LEU A 170 -12.54 -15.00 -6.29
C LEU A 170 -12.06 -14.87 -7.74
N ALA A 171 -11.36 -13.77 -8.05
CA ALA A 171 -10.76 -13.56 -9.36
C ALA A 171 -9.75 -14.66 -9.74
N SER A 172 -8.96 -15.15 -8.78
CA SER A 172 -8.00 -16.22 -9.01
C SER A 172 -8.70 -17.56 -9.28
N LEU A 173 -9.78 -17.86 -8.58
CA LEU A 173 -10.61 -19.06 -8.83
C LEU A 173 -11.26 -19.00 -10.22
N LYS A 174 -11.87 -17.85 -10.58
CA LYS A 174 -12.48 -17.63 -11.88
C LYS A 174 -11.49 -17.85 -13.05
N ARG A 175 -10.24 -17.42 -12.87
CA ARG A 175 -9.15 -17.61 -13.86
C ARG A 175 -8.52 -19.01 -13.81
N GLY A 176 -8.90 -19.90 -12.88
CA GLY A 176 -8.28 -21.21 -12.69
C GLY A 176 -6.82 -21.14 -12.18
N THR A 177 -6.39 -20.00 -11.61
CA THR A 177 -5.02 -19.79 -11.12
C THR A 177 -4.90 -19.89 -9.60
N ALA A 178 -6.01 -20.08 -8.88
CA ALA A 178 -6.01 -20.21 -7.43
C ALA A 178 -5.26 -21.46 -6.99
N ARG A 179 -4.35 -21.32 -6.03
CA ARG A 179 -3.57 -22.44 -5.46
C ARG A 179 -3.82 -22.50 -3.96
N ARG A 180 -4.21 -23.67 -3.48
CA ARG A 180 -4.50 -23.94 -2.07
C ARG A 180 -3.27 -24.56 -1.41
N ILE A 181 -2.32 -23.69 -1.04
CA ILE A 181 -1.02 -24.10 -0.49
C ILE A 181 -1.12 -24.15 1.03
N GLU A 182 -0.75 -25.29 1.60
CA GLU A 182 -0.73 -25.52 3.04
C GLU A 182 0.71 -25.57 3.55
N LYS A 183 1.03 -24.66 4.47
CA LYS A 183 2.26 -24.68 5.27
C LYS A 183 1.84 -24.59 6.74
N PRO A 184 2.13 -25.61 7.58
CA PRO A 184 1.69 -25.64 8.98
C PRO A 184 2.10 -24.38 9.75
N GLY A 185 1.15 -23.78 10.46
CA GLY A 185 1.37 -22.59 11.27
C GLY A 185 1.51 -21.27 10.50
N GLN A 186 1.57 -21.30 9.17
CA GLN A 186 1.69 -20.08 8.35
C GLN A 186 0.39 -19.28 8.35
N VAL A 187 0.49 -17.97 8.63
CA VAL A 187 -0.61 -17.01 8.49
C VAL A 187 -0.17 -15.79 7.69
N PHE A 188 -1.12 -15.13 7.05
CA PHE A 188 -0.92 -13.83 6.43
C PHE A 188 -1.98 -12.85 6.91
N SER A 189 -1.55 -11.67 7.33
CA SER A 189 -2.43 -10.51 7.49
C SER A 189 -2.74 -9.90 6.13
N ARG A 190 -3.92 -9.31 5.99
CA ARG A 190 -4.44 -8.71 4.75
C ARG A 190 -5.03 -7.36 5.02
N ILE A 191 -5.32 -6.63 3.97
CA ILE A 191 -6.06 -5.37 4.02
C ILE A 191 -6.84 -5.16 2.72
N HIS A 192 -8.10 -4.78 2.82
CA HIS A 192 -8.89 -4.38 1.66
C HIS A 192 -8.46 -2.99 1.18
N VAL A 193 -8.40 -2.79 -0.14
CA VAL A 193 -7.92 -1.52 -0.72
C VAL A 193 -8.78 -0.31 -0.35
N ALA A 194 -10.08 -0.49 -0.09
CA ALA A 194 -10.95 0.58 0.40
C ALA A 194 -10.54 1.05 1.81
N ASP A 195 -10.13 0.12 2.68
CA ASP A 195 -9.63 0.47 4.01
C ASP A 195 -8.27 1.16 3.93
N ILE A 196 -7.40 0.79 2.99
CA ILE A 196 -6.17 1.55 2.71
C ILE A 196 -6.52 3.00 2.37
N ALA A 197 -7.47 3.21 1.46
CA ALA A 197 -7.87 4.55 1.04
C ALA A 197 -8.45 5.37 2.21
N GLN A 198 -9.27 4.76 3.06
CA GLN A 198 -9.80 5.38 4.27
C GLN A 198 -8.69 5.78 5.26
N ILE A 199 -7.72 4.88 5.50
CA ILE A 199 -6.59 5.14 6.42
C ILE A 199 -5.73 6.29 5.91
N LEU A 200 -5.39 6.31 4.61
CA LEU A 200 -4.60 7.39 4.02
C LEU A 200 -5.32 8.74 4.17
N ARG A 201 -6.62 8.81 3.88
CA ARG A 201 -7.43 10.03 4.08
C ARG A 201 -7.48 10.47 5.54
N ALA A 202 -7.65 9.53 6.47
CA ALA A 202 -7.64 9.82 7.90
C ALA A 202 -6.28 10.39 8.36
N SER A 203 -5.18 9.85 7.82
CA SER A 203 -3.83 10.36 8.10
C SER A 203 -3.60 11.76 7.51
N MET A 204 -4.14 12.08 6.33
CA MET A 204 -4.09 13.44 5.77
C MET A 204 -4.87 14.44 6.61
N ALA A 205 -6.02 14.04 7.16
CA ALA A 205 -6.84 14.87 8.03
C ALA A 205 -6.24 15.05 9.45
N ARG A 206 -5.40 14.11 9.88
CA ARG A 206 -4.74 14.09 11.20
C ARG A 206 -3.27 13.68 11.03
N PRO A 207 -2.43 14.56 10.47
CA PRO A 207 -1.05 14.21 10.21
C PRO A 207 -0.26 14.09 11.52
N HIS A 208 0.45 12.96 11.65
CA HIS A 208 1.39 12.67 12.74
C HIS A 208 2.76 12.36 12.14
N ALA A 209 3.52 13.39 11.85
CA ALA A 209 4.84 13.28 11.20
C ALA A 209 5.76 12.27 11.92
N GLY A 210 6.49 11.48 11.14
CA GLY A 210 7.39 10.44 11.62
C GLY A 210 6.71 9.12 12.01
N ARG A 211 5.37 9.04 12.00
CA ARG A 211 4.66 7.82 12.41
C ARG A 211 4.66 6.74 11.34
N ALA A 212 4.83 5.49 11.79
CA ALA A 212 4.53 4.30 11.02
C ALA A 212 3.16 3.72 11.43
N TYR A 213 2.44 3.15 10.46
CA TYR A 213 1.13 2.52 10.65
C TYR A 213 1.09 1.16 9.97
N ASN A 214 0.66 0.13 10.69
CA ASN A 214 0.34 -1.16 10.10
C ASN A 214 -1.04 -1.11 9.43
N LEU A 215 -1.07 -1.32 8.13
CA LEU A 215 -2.30 -1.41 7.37
C LEU A 215 -2.66 -2.89 7.20
N CYS A 216 -3.44 -3.41 8.14
CA CYS A 216 -4.00 -4.75 8.11
C CYS A 216 -5.40 -4.78 8.70
N ASP A 217 -6.17 -5.81 8.32
CA ASP A 217 -7.44 -6.17 8.95
C ASP A 217 -7.21 -6.81 10.34
N ASP A 218 -8.28 -7.23 11.00
CA ASP A 218 -8.25 -7.76 12.36
C ASP A 218 -7.93 -9.28 12.39
N GLU A 219 -7.83 -9.94 11.21
CA GLU A 219 -7.67 -11.40 11.14
C GLU A 219 -6.48 -11.82 10.27
N ALA A 220 -5.41 -12.26 10.90
CA ALA A 220 -4.36 -13.02 10.20
C ALA A 220 -4.84 -14.45 9.97
N ALA A 221 -4.91 -14.91 8.72
CA ALA A 221 -5.47 -16.20 8.36
C ALA A 221 -4.54 -17.06 7.51
N PRO A 222 -4.61 -18.41 7.65
CA PRO A 222 -3.90 -19.32 6.76
C PRO A 222 -4.31 -19.13 5.30
N PRO A 223 -3.38 -19.12 4.34
CA PRO A 223 -3.70 -18.84 2.93
C PRO A 223 -4.68 -19.85 2.32
N GLN A 224 -4.62 -21.13 2.69
CA GLN A 224 -5.51 -22.16 2.22
C GLN A 224 -6.97 -21.94 2.66
N ASP A 225 -7.20 -21.34 3.82
CA ASP A 225 -8.55 -21.09 4.35
C ASP A 225 -9.25 -20.00 3.55
N VAL A 226 -8.50 -18.97 3.14
CA VAL A 226 -9.03 -17.88 2.31
C VAL A 226 -9.45 -18.37 0.93
N VAL A 227 -8.66 -19.29 0.32
CA VAL A 227 -9.02 -19.92 -0.97
C VAL A 227 -10.25 -20.81 -0.79
N THR A 228 -10.32 -21.56 0.31
CA THR A 228 -11.46 -22.44 0.61
C THR A 228 -12.74 -21.62 0.76
N TYR A 229 -12.70 -20.53 1.54
CA TYR A 229 -13.83 -19.64 1.74
C TYR A 229 -14.30 -18.99 0.43
N ALA A 230 -13.36 -18.50 -0.38
CA ALA A 230 -13.69 -17.92 -1.69
C ALA A 230 -14.37 -18.93 -2.63
N ALA A 231 -13.91 -20.20 -2.64
CA ALA A 231 -14.54 -21.27 -3.42
C ALA A 231 -15.95 -21.57 -2.93
N GLN A 232 -16.17 -21.62 -1.60
CA GLN A 232 -17.50 -21.80 -1.01
C GLN A 232 -18.47 -20.68 -1.40
N LEU A 233 -18.05 -19.42 -1.37
CA LEU A 233 -18.87 -18.29 -1.81
C LEU A 233 -19.31 -18.44 -3.28
N MET A 234 -18.44 -18.96 -4.13
CA MET A 234 -18.72 -19.17 -5.56
C MET A 234 -19.48 -20.48 -5.84
N GLY A 235 -19.82 -21.28 -4.83
CA GLY A 235 -20.41 -22.61 -5.03
C GLY A 235 -19.48 -23.60 -5.75
N MET A 236 -18.15 -23.36 -5.71
CA MET A 236 -17.15 -24.19 -6.38
C MET A 236 -16.51 -25.17 -5.40
N THR A 237 -16.08 -26.32 -5.91
CA THR A 237 -15.17 -27.22 -5.16
C THR A 237 -13.81 -26.50 -5.00
N PRO A 238 -13.27 -26.35 -3.78
CA PRO A 238 -11.97 -25.79 -3.57
C PRO A 238 -10.87 -26.57 -4.32
N PRO A 239 -9.85 -25.92 -4.85
CA PRO A 239 -8.70 -26.60 -5.45
C PRO A 239 -8.08 -27.62 -4.48
N PRO A 240 -7.43 -28.69 -4.96
CA PRO A 240 -6.76 -29.64 -4.08
C PRO A 240 -5.68 -28.93 -3.24
N VAL A 241 -5.47 -29.47 -2.02
CA VAL A 241 -4.39 -28.99 -1.15
C VAL A 241 -3.05 -29.37 -1.74
N ILE A 242 -2.14 -28.40 -1.81
CA ILE A 242 -0.74 -28.60 -2.19
C ILE A 242 0.10 -28.30 -0.95
N LYS A 243 0.87 -29.29 -0.49
CA LYS A 243 1.86 -29.04 0.58
C LYS A 243 2.91 -28.06 0.12
N PHE A 244 3.36 -27.17 1.00
CA PHE A 244 4.33 -26.13 0.64
C PHE A 244 5.59 -26.71 0.01
N GLU A 245 6.10 -27.82 0.51
CA GLU A 245 7.31 -28.50 0.02
C GLU A 245 7.17 -29.05 -1.40
N ALA A 246 5.94 -29.33 -1.83
CA ALA A 246 5.62 -29.82 -3.17
C ALA A 246 5.10 -28.72 -4.12
N ALA A 247 4.99 -27.48 -3.60
CA ALA A 247 4.45 -26.38 -4.38
C ALA A 247 5.54 -25.75 -5.27
N ASP A 248 5.32 -25.76 -6.58
CA ASP A 248 6.13 -24.99 -7.53
C ASP A 248 5.81 -23.50 -7.39
N LEU A 249 6.59 -22.79 -6.60
CA LEU A 249 6.44 -21.37 -6.28
C LEU A 249 7.52 -20.53 -6.95
N SER A 250 7.11 -19.40 -7.54
CA SER A 250 8.08 -18.40 -7.98
C SER A 250 8.94 -17.90 -6.79
N PRO A 251 10.17 -17.41 -7.02
CA PRO A 251 11.01 -16.85 -5.94
C PRO A 251 10.29 -15.78 -5.13
N MET A 252 9.47 -14.95 -5.78
CA MET A 252 8.66 -13.95 -5.09
C MET A 252 7.63 -14.60 -4.15
N ALA A 253 6.90 -15.63 -4.60
CA ALA A 253 5.94 -16.32 -3.76
C ALA A 253 6.62 -17.04 -2.59
N GLN A 254 7.77 -17.68 -2.81
CA GLN A 254 8.58 -18.28 -1.76
C GLN A 254 8.99 -17.28 -0.69
N SER A 255 9.40 -16.05 -1.09
CA SER A 255 9.79 -15.01 -0.15
C SER A 255 8.66 -14.58 0.80
N PHE A 256 7.39 -14.69 0.39
CA PHE A 256 6.26 -14.43 1.29
C PHE A 256 6.08 -15.53 2.34
N TYR A 257 6.37 -16.79 1.98
CA TYR A 257 6.29 -17.93 2.92
C TYR A 257 7.52 -18.04 3.84
N ALA A 258 8.59 -17.27 3.58
CA ALA A 258 9.75 -17.20 4.46
C ALA A 258 9.46 -16.44 5.75
N ASP A 259 8.55 -15.48 5.70
CA ASP A 259 8.14 -14.67 6.84
C ASP A 259 6.80 -15.17 7.41
N ASN A 260 6.70 -15.28 8.73
CA ASN A 260 5.47 -15.59 9.43
C ASN A 260 5.28 -14.66 10.63
N LYS A 261 4.18 -13.90 10.64
CA LYS A 261 3.83 -12.96 11.69
C LYS A 261 2.35 -12.60 11.64
N ARG A 262 1.81 -12.15 12.77
CA ARG A 262 0.49 -11.52 12.90
C ARG A 262 0.68 -10.04 13.16
N LEU A 263 -0.13 -9.20 12.56
CA LEU A 263 0.00 -7.75 12.70
C LEU A 263 -1.10 -7.20 13.60
N LYS A 264 -0.72 -6.31 14.52
CA LYS A 264 -1.65 -5.45 15.24
C LYS A 264 -1.90 -4.19 14.42
N ASN A 265 -3.14 -3.70 14.45
CA ASN A 265 -3.58 -2.49 13.77
C ASN A 265 -4.18 -1.46 14.75
N ASP A 266 -3.88 -1.58 16.03
CA ASP A 266 -4.43 -0.72 17.08
C ASP A 266 -4.13 0.75 16.84
N ARG A 267 -2.95 1.05 16.30
CA ARG A 267 -2.49 2.44 16.07
C ARG A 267 -3.37 3.20 15.08
N ILE A 268 -3.80 2.61 13.97
CA ILE A 268 -4.71 3.28 13.02
C ILE A 268 -6.08 3.54 13.66
N LYS A 269 -6.55 2.69 14.55
CA LYS A 269 -7.82 2.86 15.26
C LYS A 269 -7.72 3.95 16.32
N GLN A 270 -6.63 3.97 17.11
CA GLN A 270 -6.46 4.89 18.24
C GLN A 270 -6.07 6.29 17.78
N GLU A 271 -5.08 6.43 16.89
CA GLU A 271 -4.56 7.73 16.49
C GLU A 271 -5.36 8.35 15.33
N LEU A 272 -5.79 7.54 14.36
CA LEU A 272 -6.51 8.04 13.19
C LEU A 272 -8.05 7.91 13.31
N GLY A 273 -8.54 7.19 14.32
CA GLY A 273 -9.99 6.98 14.53
C GLY A 273 -10.65 6.13 13.44
N VAL A 274 -9.87 5.26 12.77
CA VAL A 274 -10.37 4.44 11.67
C VAL A 274 -11.19 3.27 12.20
N GLN A 275 -12.33 3.02 11.57
CA GLN A 275 -13.10 1.79 11.67
C GLN A 275 -13.05 1.10 10.31
N LEU A 276 -12.50 -0.12 10.27
CA LEU A 276 -12.37 -0.86 9.03
C LEU A 276 -13.74 -1.21 8.46
N ALA A 277 -13.95 -0.96 7.18
CA ALA A 277 -15.14 -1.40 6.45
C ALA A 277 -15.13 -2.93 6.29
N TYR A 278 -13.93 -3.52 6.19
CA TYR A 278 -13.73 -4.96 6.03
C TYR A 278 -12.77 -5.47 7.11
N PRO A 279 -13.26 -5.72 8.34
CA PRO A 279 -12.44 -6.09 9.49
C PRO A 279 -11.82 -7.49 9.36
N ASN A 280 -12.24 -8.29 8.40
CA ASN A 280 -11.66 -9.59 8.07
C ASN A 280 -11.86 -9.92 6.58
N TYR A 281 -11.11 -10.91 6.10
CA TYR A 281 -11.17 -11.31 4.70
C TYR A 281 -12.53 -11.88 4.26
N ARG A 282 -13.34 -12.42 5.19
CA ARG A 282 -14.67 -12.98 4.85
C ARG A 282 -15.62 -11.86 4.46
N ASP A 283 -15.67 -10.79 5.24
CA ASP A 283 -16.52 -9.64 4.94
C ASP A 283 -16.10 -8.99 3.61
N GLY A 284 -14.78 -8.81 3.40
CA GLY A 284 -14.27 -8.25 2.15
C GLY A 284 -14.54 -9.12 0.92
N LEU A 285 -14.31 -10.44 1.01
CA LEU A 285 -14.59 -11.36 -0.11
C LEU A 285 -16.10 -11.47 -0.39
N LYS A 286 -16.93 -11.47 0.67
CA LYS A 286 -18.39 -11.50 0.51
C LYS A 286 -18.88 -10.23 -0.23
N ALA A 287 -18.42 -9.06 0.18
CA ALA A 287 -18.76 -7.81 -0.49
C ALA A 287 -18.31 -7.78 -1.96
N LEU A 288 -17.10 -8.27 -2.25
CA LEU A 288 -16.59 -8.39 -3.62
C LEU A 288 -17.41 -9.37 -4.47
N TYR A 289 -17.88 -10.47 -3.87
CA TYR A 289 -18.73 -11.44 -4.53
C TYR A 289 -20.12 -10.85 -4.86
N GLU A 290 -20.74 -10.20 -3.89
CA GLU A 290 -22.06 -9.54 -4.05
C GLU A 290 -22.02 -8.39 -5.06
N ALA A 291 -20.90 -7.68 -5.17
CA ALA A 291 -20.67 -6.61 -6.14
C ALA A 291 -20.18 -7.12 -7.51
N GLU A 292 -20.02 -8.43 -7.71
CA GLU A 292 -19.43 -9.04 -8.92
C GLU A 292 -18.06 -8.44 -9.30
N ALA A 293 -17.28 -7.96 -8.32
CA ALA A 293 -16.03 -7.20 -8.50
C ALA A 293 -14.78 -8.12 -8.55
N PHE A 294 -14.83 -9.19 -9.38
CA PHE A 294 -13.79 -10.21 -9.49
C PHE A 294 -13.64 -10.82 -10.90
#